data_c72b7d5c710a00401ad6796f7b8d6d47
#
_entry.id   c72b7d5c710a00401ad6796f7b8d6d47
#
_cell.length_a   1.000
_cell.length_b   1.000
_cell.length_c   1.000
_cell.angle_alpha   90.00
_cell.angle_beta   90.00
_cell.angle_gamma   90.00
#
_symmetry.space_group_name_H-M   'P 1'
#
loop_
_entity.id
_entity.type
_entity.pdbx_description
1 polymer ?
#
loop_
_entity_poly.entity_id
_entity_poly.type
_entity_poly.pdbx_seq_one_letter_code
_entity_poly.pdbx_strand_id
1 'polypeptide(L)'
;ETGFGVLRKRSALPIVEKVQPVGENPVLSHDSMQISLSGGSERHKSFEEVEIRPAYTALTDSSFGLVKGAEISVMSGKWRYYNQSHKTVLQNFAPIKIKSLVPAGRVFNPISYAVGAEIKRDYNPQNYDEGYVGYGYGGVGKTIAFPADIWLYGLMKINGAYGGFIPHNSWGGFAPEIGILKDFGAVRLHFN
;
A
#
# COMPACT_ATOMS: atom_id res chain seq x y z
N GLU A 1 -3.69 32.17 38.92
CA GLU A 1 -4.99 31.50 38.69
C GLU A 1 -4.83 30.01 38.92
N THR A 2 -5.57 29.49 39.88
CA THR A 2 -5.54 28.07 40.22
C THR A 2 -6.23 27.24 39.12
N GLY A 3 -5.76 26.01 38.84
CA GLY A 3 -6.30 25.13 37.80
C GLY A 3 -7.83 24.91 37.86
N PHE A 4 -8.43 25.08 39.04
CA PHE A 4 -9.88 25.09 39.25
C PHE A 4 -10.60 26.28 38.56
N GLY A 5 -9.96 27.45 38.46
CA GLY A 5 -10.52 28.60 37.76
C GLY A 5 -10.63 28.39 36.24
N VAL A 6 -9.69 27.68 35.67
CA VAL A 6 -9.69 27.35 34.23
C VAL A 6 -10.77 26.31 33.90
N LEU A 7 -10.95 25.28 34.74
CA LEU A 7 -12.00 24.29 34.58
C LEU A 7 -13.41 24.90 34.64
N ARG A 8 -13.62 25.83 35.57
CA ARG A 8 -14.90 26.52 35.72
C ARG A 8 -15.22 27.44 34.53
N LYS A 9 -14.21 28.12 33.97
CA LYS A 9 -14.38 28.89 32.72
C LYS A 9 -14.70 27.96 31.52
N ARG A 10 -14.14 26.76 31.50
CA ARG A 10 -14.38 25.80 30.41
C ARG A 10 -15.80 25.20 30.46
N SER A 11 -16.37 25.03 31.64
CA SER A 11 -17.76 24.56 31.80
C SER A 11 -18.82 25.64 31.52
N ALA A 12 -18.43 26.91 31.51
CA ALA A 12 -19.29 28.03 31.17
C ALA A 12 -19.26 28.41 29.69
N LEU A 13 -18.43 27.75 28.89
CA LEU A 13 -18.49 27.95 27.43
C LEU A 13 -19.81 27.38 26.90
N PRO A 14 -20.47 28.07 25.97
CA PRO A 14 -21.68 27.55 25.34
C PRO A 14 -21.33 26.18 24.76
N ILE A 15 -22.25 25.22 24.92
CA ILE A 15 -22.14 23.89 24.30
C ILE A 15 -21.93 24.16 22.81
N VAL A 16 -20.71 23.98 22.34
CA VAL A 16 -20.42 24.09 20.91
C VAL A 16 -21.33 23.08 20.24
N GLU A 17 -22.21 23.59 19.41
CA GLU A 17 -23.07 22.80 18.55
C GLU A 17 -22.24 21.63 18.01
N LYS A 18 -22.73 20.42 18.21
CA LYS A 18 -21.99 19.19 17.90
C LYS A 18 -21.49 19.33 16.47
N VAL A 19 -20.22 19.66 16.31
CA VAL A 19 -19.60 19.80 14.99
C VAL A 19 -19.87 18.46 14.31
N GLN A 20 -20.79 18.47 13.37
CA GLN A 20 -21.00 17.28 12.55
C GLN A 20 -19.65 16.98 11.90
N PRO A 21 -19.14 15.76 12.02
CA PRO A 21 -17.88 15.43 11.37
C PRO A 21 -18.05 15.74 9.89
N VAL A 22 -17.33 16.76 9.42
CA VAL A 22 -17.23 17.09 8.00
C VAL A 22 -16.33 16.01 7.40
N GLY A 23 -16.92 14.87 7.11
CA GLY A 23 -16.22 13.73 6.57
C GLY A 23 -17.20 12.62 6.25
N GLU A 24 -16.87 11.87 5.25
CA GLU A 24 -17.64 10.70 4.84
C GLU A 24 -17.55 9.64 5.94
N ASN A 25 -18.67 8.98 6.20
CA ASN A 25 -18.74 7.98 7.26
C ASN A 25 -17.87 6.77 6.89
N PRO A 26 -16.83 6.41 7.67
CA PRO A 26 -15.98 5.26 7.38
C PRO A 26 -16.72 3.93 7.24
N VAL A 27 -17.90 3.81 7.85
CA VAL A 27 -18.76 2.62 7.75
C VAL A 27 -19.29 2.41 6.33
N LEU A 28 -19.30 3.44 5.50
CA LEU A 28 -19.74 3.39 4.10
C LEU A 28 -18.57 3.13 3.13
N SER A 29 -17.35 2.91 3.64
CA SER A 29 -16.21 2.53 2.81
C SER A 29 -16.41 1.11 2.24
N HIS A 30 -15.60 0.76 1.23
CA HIS A 30 -15.57 -0.63 0.74
C HIS A 30 -15.13 -1.60 1.84
N ASP A 31 -15.50 -2.86 1.69
CA ASP A 31 -15.02 -3.94 2.56
C ASP A 31 -13.49 -4.04 2.51
N SER A 32 -12.90 -4.39 3.65
CA SER A 32 -11.44 -4.50 3.79
C SER A 32 -10.86 -5.75 3.09
N MET A 33 -11.70 -6.69 2.66
CA MET A 33 -11.29 -7.93 2.01
C MET A 33 -11.56 -7.88 0.50
N GLN A 34 -10.58 -8.34 -0.27
CA GLN A 34 -10.70 -8.48 -1.72
C GLN A 34 -10.29 -9.88 -2.17
N ILE A 35 -11.07 -10.45 -3.08
CA ILE A 35 -10.72 -11.66 -3.83
C ILE A 35 -10.69 -11.30 -5.32
N SER A 36 -9.59 -11.60 -5.99
CA SER A 36 -9.42 -11.36 -7.42
C SER A 36 -9.15 -12.65 -8.15
N LEU A 37 -9.78 -12.81 -9.31
CA LEU A 37 -9.56 -13.92 -10.23
C LEU A 37 -8.95 -13.37 -11.52
N SER A 38 -7.93 -14.03 -12.00
CA SER A 38 -7.29 -13.67 -13.26
C SER A 38 -6.82 -14.92 -14.02
N GLY A 39 -6.51 -14.76 -15.27
CA GLY A 39 -5.97 -15.82 -16.11
C GLY A 39 -5.01 -15.25 -17.14
N GLY A 40 -4.09 -16.08 -17.59
CA GLY A 40 -3.09 -15.65 -18.54
C GLY A 40 -2.28 -16.78 -19.12
N SER A 41 -1.23 -16.43 -19.85
CA SER A 41 -0.25 -17.37 -20.36
C SER A 41 1.16 -16.87 -20.06
N GLU A 42 1.98 -17.74 -19.53
CA GLU A 42 3.39 -17.47 -19.24
C GLU A 42 4.23 -18.61 -19.82
N ARG A 43 5.19 -18.29 -20.70
CA ARG A 43 6.08 -19.27 -21.36
C ARG A 43 5.31 -20.43 -21.99
N HIS A 44 4.24 -20.11 -22.74
CA HIS A 44 3.35 -21.08 -23.39
C HIS A 44 2.56 -21.99 -22.44
N LYS A 45 2.54 -21.68 -21.14
CA LYS A 45 1.69 -22.37 -20.16
C LYS A 45 0.53 -21.45 -19.77
N SER A 46 -0.70 -21.91 -20.00
CA SER A 46 -1.88 -21.18 -19.51
C SER A 46 -2.04 -21.41 -18.02
N PHE A 47 -2.51 -20.36 -17.35
CA PHE A 47 -2.76 -20.42 -15.91
C PHE A 47 -4.03 -19.66 -15.52
N GLU A 48 -4.57 -20.05 -14.39
CA GLU A 48 -5.58 -19.34 -13.64
C GLU A 48 -4.99 -18.92 -12.29
N GLU A 49 -5.39 -17.73 -11.82
CA GLU A 49 -4.78 -17.16 -10.62
C GLU A 49 -5.86 -16.60 -9.70
N VAL A 50 -5.73 -16.91 -8.42
CA VAL A 50 -6.58 -16.39 -7.34
C VAL A 50 -5.69 -15.56 -6.42
N GLU A 51 -6.11 -14.33 -6.14
CA GLU A 51 -5.49 -13.48 -5.15
C GLU A 51 -6.49 -13.16 -4.03
N ILE A 52 -6.07 -13.34 -2.79
CA ILE A 52 -6.84 -13.03 -1.59
C ILE A 52 -6.08 -11.98 -0.79
N ARG A 53 -6.76 -10.88 -0.46
CA ARG A 53 -6.25 -9.78 0.36
C ARG A 53 -7.22 -9.55 1.53
N PRO A 54 -6.96 -10.13 2.70
CA PRO A 54 -7.89 -10.07 3.84
C PRO A 54 -8.02 -8.68 4.46
N ALA A 55 -6.95 -7.88 4.43
CA ALA A 55 -6.96 -6.49 4.86
C ALA A 55 -6.28 -5.65 3.78
N TYR A 56 -7.08 -4.87 3.08
CA TYR A 56 -6.64 -4.20 1.87
C TYR A 56 -7.24 -2.80 1.74
N THR A 57 -6.39 -1.84 1.41
CA THR A 57 -6.72 -0.50 0.94
C THR A 57 -5.66 -0.10 -0.07
N ALA A 58 -6.05 0.34 -1.25
CA ALA A 58 -5.11 0.81 -2.27
C ALA A 58 -5.05 2.33 -2.32
N LEU A 59 -3.92 2.84 -2.85
CA LEU A 59 -3.79 4.27 -3.16
C LEU A 59 -4.84 4.75 -4.16
N THR A 60 -5.35 3.84 -4.98
CA THR A 60 -6.35 4.11 -6.02
C THR A 60 -7.79 3.96 -5.55
N ASP A 61 -8.02 3.48 -4.33
CA ASP A 61 -9.36 3.39 -3.79
C ASP A 61 -9.97 4.78 -3.59
N SER A 62 -11.28 4.86 -3.74
CA SER A 62 -12.04 6.06 -3.45
C SER A 62 -11.72 6.56 -2.04
N SER A 63 -11.61 7.88 -1.86
CA SER A 63 -11.40 8.47 -0.53
C SER A 63 -12.63 8.38 0.38
N PHE A 64 -13.71 7.79 -0.10
CA PHE A 64 -14.95 7.64 0.65
C PHE A 64 -14.70 6.78 1.91
N GLY A 65 -14.68 7.43 3.06
CA GLY A 65 -14.44 6.78 4.35
C GLY A 65 -13.02 6.26 4.59
N LEU A 66 -12.08 6.43 3.66
CA LEU A 66 -10.70 5.99 3.76
C LEU A 66 -9.71 7.14 3.83
N VAL A 67 -8.54 6.90 4.41
CA VAL A 67 -7.47 7.89 4.48
C VAL A 67 -6.82 8.02 3.08
N LYS A 68 -6.99 9.17 2.45
CA LYS A 68 -6.33 9.47 1.18
C LYS A 68 -4.81 9.31 1.30
N GLY A 69 -4.21 8.63 0.34
CA GLY A 69 -2.76 8.40 0.31
C GLY A 69 -2.26 7.26 1.21
N ALA A 70 -3.16 6.50 1.82
CA ALA A 70 -2.81 5.27 2.53
C ALA A 70 -3.00 4.05 1.64
N GLU A 71 -2.00 3.16 1.65
CA GLU A 71 -2.08 1.82 1.10
C GLU A 71 -1.69 0.84 2.19
N ILE A 72 -2.56 -0.11 2.46
CA ILE A 72 -2.33 -1.15 3.46
C ILE A 72 -2.75 -2.48 2.84
N SER A 73 -1.85 -3.47 2.91
CA SER A 73 -2.17 -4.85 2.56
C SER A 73 -1.53 -5.76 3.60
N VAL A 74 -2.33 -6.58 4.25
CA VAL A 74 -1.87 -7.50 5.29
C VAL A 74 -2.28 -8.92 4.90
N MET A 75 -1.33 -9.85 5.01
CA MET A 75 -1.54 -11.28 4.77
C MET A 75 -2.08 -11.60 3.36
N SER A 76 -1.68 -10.81 2.34
CA SER A 76 -2.11 -11.07 0.97
C SER A 76 -1.40 -12.28 0.39
N GLY A 77 -2.14 -13.12 -0.32
CA GLY A 77 -1.63 -14.31 -0.96
C GLY A 77 -2.17 -14.47 -2.37
N LYS A 78 -1.32 -14.95 -3.27
CA LYS A 78 -1.62 -15.16 -4.68
C LYS A 78 -1.22 -16.56 -5.07
N TRP A 79 -2.17 -17.35 -5.55
CA TRP A 79 -1.99 -18.73 -5.98
C TRP A 79 -2.31 -18.85 -7.46
N ARG A 80 -1.48 -19.61 -8.15
CA ARG A 80 -1.60 -19.86 -9.58
C ARG A 80 -1.72 -21.34 -9.87
N TYR A 81 -2.72 -21.70 -10.66
CA TYR A 81 -2.92 -23.04 -11.18
C TYR A 81 -2.50 -23.10 -12.64
N TYR A 82 -1.58 -23.99 -12.98
CA TYR A 82 -1.12 -24.22 -14.35
C TYR A 82 -1.86 -25.38 -15.00
N ASN A 83 -2.62 -25.09 -16.07
CA ASN A 83 -3.49 -26.07 -16.72
C ASN A 83 -2.73 -27.25 -17.31
N GLN A 84 -1.53 -27.05 -17.89
CA GLN A 84 -0.75 -28.11 -18.51
C GLN A 84 -0.11 -29.08 -17.51
N SER A 85 0.28 -28.62 -16.36
CA SER A 85 0.97 -29.43 -15.34
C SER A 85 0.06 -29.87 -14.19
N HIS A 86 -1.17 -29.35 -14.13
CA HIS A 86 -2.14 -29.58 -13.05
C HIS A 86 -1.57 -29.25 -11.65
N LYS A 87 -0.71 -28.21 -11.57
CA LYS A 87 -0.05 -27.82 -10.33
C LYS A 87 -0.55 -26.46 -9.87
N THR A 88 -0.90 -26.40 -8.57
CA THR A 88 -1.12 -25.13 -7.88
C THR A 88 0.17 -24.73 -7.17
N VAL A 89 0.57 -23.48 -7.34
CA VAL A 89 1.77 -22.91 -6.71
C VAL A 89 1.43 -21.59 -6.05
N LEU A 90 2.07 -21.33 -4.93
CA LEU A 90 2.05 -20.00 -4.32
C LEU A 90 2.92 -19.07 -5.17
N GLN A 91 2.31 -18.07 -5.80
CA GLN A 91 3.04 -17.12 -6.65
C GLN A 91 3.63 -15.97 -5.85
N ASN A 92 2.87 -15.49 -4.87
CA ASN A 92 3.30 -14.41 -3.99
C ASN A 92 2.59 -14.55 -2.63
N PHE A 93 3.29 -14.20 -1.57
CA PHE A 93 2.73 -14.00 -0.25
C PHE A 93 3.37 -12.76 0.36
N ALA A 94 2.56 -11.77 0.71
CA ALA A 94 3.02 -10.56 1.36
C ALA A 94 2.39 -10.46 2.77
N PRO A 95 3.17 -10.69 3.82
CA PRO A 95 2.68 -10.54 5.18
C PRO A 95 2.27 -9.10 5.48
N ILE A 96 2.98 -8.13 4.94
CA ILE A 96 2.66 -6.72 5.16
C ILE A 96 3.20 -5.84 4.03
N LYS A 97 2.36 -4.91 3.56
CA LYS A 97 2.74 -3.78 2.70
C LYS A 97 1.99 -2.55 3.20
N ILE A 98 2.72 -1.51 3.55
CA ILE A 98 2.17 -0.24 3.99
C ILE A 98 2.86 0.87 3.22
N LYS A 99 2.07 1.80 2.68
CA LYS A 99 2.54 3.06 2.13
C LYS A 99 1.66 4.17 2.66
N SER A 100 2.27 5.23 3.17
CA SER A 100 1.57 6.41 3.69
C SER A 100 2.13 7.65 3.04
N LEU A 101 1.33 8.26 2.19
CA LEU A 101 1.66 9.49 1.47
C LEU A 101 0.88 10.64 2.13
N VAL A 102 1.56 11.44 2.94
CA VAL A 102 0.94 12.55 3.66
C VAL A 102 1.51 13.85 3.10
N PRO A 103 0.67 14.70 2.48
CA PRO A 103 1.16 15.96 1.92
C PRO A 103 1.69 16.92 2.98
N ALA A 104 2.80 17.59 2.65
CA ALA A 104 3.31 18.69 3.45
C ALA A 104 2.33 19.86 3.41
N GLY A 105 1.96 20.36 4.59
CA GLY A 105 1.11 21.54 4.78
C GLY A 105 1.89 22.72 5.34
N ARG A 106 1.21 23.87 5.53
CA ARG A 106 1.82 25.07 6.10
C ARG A 106 2.24 24.90 7.57
N VAL A 107 1.53 24.07 8.32
CA VAL A 107 1.72 23.89 9.77
C VAL A 107 2.43 22.56 10.06
N PHE A 108 2.11 21.51 9.29
CA PHE A 108 2.68 20.17 9.45
C PHE A 108 3.50 19.82 8.22
N ASN A 109 4.69 19.26 8.47
CA ASN A 109 5.58 18.78 7.44
C ASN A 109 5.85 17.26 7.66
N PRO A 110 4.84 16.41 7.46
CA PRO A 110 4.94 14.99 7.74
C PRO A 110 5.91 14.29 6.79
N ILE A 111 6.36 13.10 7.21
CA ILE A 111 7.17 12.23 6.39
C ILE A 111 6.23 11.22 5.72
N SER A 112 6.36 11.06 4.42
CA SER A 112 5.77 9.95 3.68
C SER A 112 6.68 8.74 3.78
N TYR A 113 6.12 7.54 3.90
CA TYR A 113 6.91 6.32 4.04
C TYR A 113 6.28 5.14 3.32
N ALA A 114 7.09 4.15 3.03
CA ALA A 114 6.66 2.85 2.55
C ALA A 114 7.49 1.75 3.23
N VAL A 115 6.84 0.65 3.59
CA VAL A 115 7.49 -0.54 4.14
C VAL A 115 6.74 -1.77 3.66
N GLY A 116 7.48 -2.83 3.36
CA GLY A 116 6.85 -4.08 2.97
C GLY A 116 7.81 -5.25 2.98
N ALA A 117 7.21 -6.42 3.08
CA ALA A 117 7.89 -7.69 2.94
C ALA A 117 7.02 -8.63 2.11
N GLU A 118 7.64 -9.43 1.26
CA GLU A 118 6.96 -10.44 0.47
C GLU A 118 7.87 -11.63 0.17
N ILE A 119 7.27 -12.76 -0.02
CA ILE A 119 7.90 -13.95 -0.59
C ILE A 119 7.24 -14.17 -1.94
N LYS A 120 8.01 -14.18 -3.00
CA LYS A 120 7.50 -14.45 -4.33
C LYS A 120 8.25 -15.58 -5.00
N ARG A 121 7.55 -16.31 -5.87
CA ARG A 121 8.15 -17.24 -6.77
C ARG A 121 8.81 -16.44 -7.90
N ASP A 122 10.07 -16.70 -8.10
CA ASP A 122 10.88 -16.08 -9.13
C ASP A 122 11.71 -17.13 -9.84
N TYR A 123 12.35 -16.80 -10.91
CA TYR A 123 13.19 -17.71 -11.67
C TYR A 123 14.56 -17.11 -11.93
N ASN A 124 15.54 -17.97 -11.96
CA ASN A 124 16.89 -17.61 -12.34
C ASN A 124 16.92 -17.32 -13.85
N PRO A 125 17.30 -16.13 -14.30
CA PRO A 125 17.35 -15.80 -15.72
C PRO A 125 18.39 -16.60 -16.52
N GLN A 126 19.38 -17.22 -15.85
CA GLN A 126 20.45 -17.95 -16.51
C GLN A 126 20.09 -19.41 -16.81
N ASN A 127 19.45 -20.11 -15.86
CA ASN A 127 19.13 -21.53 -15.99
C ASN A 127 17.64 -21.84 -15.93
N TYR A 128 16.81 -20.80 -15.71
CA TYR A 128 15.35 -20.91 -15.57
C TYR A 128 14.85 -21.78 -14.41
N ASP A 129 15.71 -22.09 -13.45
CA ASP A 129 15.28 -22.74 -12.22
C ASP A 129 14.34 -21.81 -11.45
N GLU A 130 13.30 -22.40 -10.90
CA GLU A 130 12.26 -21.68 -10.16
C GLU A 130 12.46 -21.86 -8.66
N GLY A 131 12.28 -20.79 -7.90
CA GLY A 131 12.40 -20.85 -6.47
C GLY A 131 11.71 -19.68 -5.79
N TYR A 132 11.71 -19.69 -4.47
CA TYR A 132 11.17 -18.60 -3.69
C TYR A 132 12.25 -17.61 -3.29
N VAL A 133 11.92 -16.33 -3.39
CA VAL A 133 12.76 -15.23 -2.97
C VAL A 133 12.00 -14.36 -1.98
N GLY A 134 12.60 -14.13 -0.83
CA GLY A 134 12.12 -13.14 0.14
C GLY A 134 12.58 -11.75 -0.28
N TYR A 135 11.68 -10.81 -0.35
CA TYR A 135 11.93 -9.39 -0.60
C TYR A 135 11.49 -8.56 0.60
N GLY A 136 12.26 -7.54 0.89
CA GLY A 136 11.92 -6.54 1.89
C GLY A 136 12.31 -5.16 1.42
N TYR A 137 11.53 -4.15 1.78
CA TYR A 137 11.87 -2.77 1.52
C TYR A 137 11.39 -1.84 2.63
N GLY A 138 12.10 -0.75 2.79
CA GLY A 138 11.71 0.39 3.61
C GLY A 138 12.11 1.68 2.93
N GLY A 139 11.29 2.71 3.02
CA GLY A 139 11.60 3.99 2.40
C GLY A 139 10.90 5.15 3.06
N VAL A 140 11.50 6.31 2.94
CA VAL A 140 10.98 7.57 3.45
C VAL A 140 11.09 8.66 2.39
N GLY A 141 10.24 9.68 2.50
CA GLY A 141 10.25 10.77 1.56
C GLY A 141 9.21 11.83 1.85
N LYS A 142 8.77 12.52 0.81
CA LYS A 142 7.83 13.64 0.89
C LYS A 142 6.75 13.55 -0.17
N THR A 143 5.60 14.08 0.19
CA THR A 143 4.47 14.29 -0.72
C THR A 143 4.11 15.76 -0.76
N ILE A 144 3.83 16.28 -1.93
CA ILE A 144 3.40 17.66 -2.17
C ILE A 144 2.02 17.60 -2.83
N ALA A 145 1.08 18.33 -2.28
CA ALA A 145 -0.24 18.50 -2.87
C ALA A 145 -0.27 19.75 -3.75
N PHE A 146 -0.76 19.59 -4.96
CA PHE A 146 -1.03 20.68 -5.90
C PHE A 146 -2.54 20.92 -6.01
N PRO A 147 -2.95 22.08 -6.56
CA PRO A 147 -4.34 22.32 -6.92
C PRO A 147 -4.91 21.20 -7.80
N ALA A 148 -6.24 21.08 -7.81
CA ALA A 148 -6.96 20.05 -8.57
C ALA A 148 -6.66 18.60 -8.11
N ASP A 149 -6.41 18.40 -6.82
CA ASP A 149 -6.22 17.09 -6.18
C ASP A 149 -5.10 16.23 -6.80
N ILE A 150 -4.04 16.88 -7.25
CA ILE A 150 -2.83 16.22 -7.73
C ILE A 150 -1.82 16.14 -6.58
N TRP A 151 -1.31 14.94 -6.29
CA TRP A 151 -0.24 14.72 -5.35
C TRP A 151 0.98 14.16 -6.06
N LEU A 152 2.12 14.82 -5.86
CA LEU A 152 3.43 14.33 -6.29
C LEU A 152 4.17 13.82 -5.06
N TYR A 153 4.73 12.63 -5.13
CA TYR A 153 5.55 12.09 -4.07
C TYR A 153 6.89 11.58 -4.56
N GLY A 154 7.88 11.61 -3.68
CA GLY A 154 9.19 11.00 -3.87
C GLY A 154 9.61 10.27 -2.61
N LEU A 155 10.02 9.02 -2.76
CA LEU A 155 10.53 8.17 -1.69
C LEU A 155 11.92 7.67 -2.06
N MET A 156 12.85 7.68 -1.11
CA MET A 156 14.11 6.94 -1.19
C MET A 156 13.94 5.62 -0.46
N LYS A 157 14.08 4.51 -1.16
CA LYS A 157 13.86 3.16 -0.64
C LYS A 157 15.18 2.40 -0.55
N ILE A 158 15.31 1.63 0.51
CA ILE A 158 16.29 0.55 0.65
C ILE A 158 15.53 -0.73 0.39
N ASN A 159 16.07 -1.56 -0.50
CA ASN A 159 15.48 -2.85 -0.86
C ASN A 159 16.51 -3.95 -0.58
N GLY A 160 16.01 -5.11 -0.22
CA GLY A 160 16.80 -6.32 -0.06
C GLY A 160 16.04 -7.53 -0.54
N ALA A 161 16.79 -8.53 -1.01
CA ALA A 161 16.26 -9.82 -1.36
C ALA A 161 17.16 -10.95 -0.88
N TYR A 162 16.55 -12.09 -0.54
CA TYR A 162 17.23 -13.30 -0.14
C TYR A 162 16.59 -14.50 -0.82
N GLY A 163 17.43 -15.33 -1.48
CA GLY A 163 16.95 -16.54 -2.18
C GLY A 163 18.08 -17.38 -2.72
N GLY A 164 17.89 -18.69 -2.79
CA GLY A 164 18.93 -19.65 -3.12
C GLY A 164 19.54 -19.56 -4.53
N PHE A 165 18.91 -18.84 -5.45
CA PHE A 165 19.44 -18.63 -6.79
C PHE A 165 19.86 -17.17 -7.08
N ILE A 166 19.83 -16.32 -6.07
CA ILE A 166 20.43 -14.98 -6.15
C ILE A 166 21.94 -15.12 -5.95
N PRO A 167 22.80 -14.44 -6.72
CA PRO A 167 24.24 -14.40 -6.48
C PRO A 167 24.53 -14.06 -5.01
N HIS A 168 25.35 -14.89 -4.36
CA HIS A 168 25.63 -14.80 -2.91
C HIS A 168 24.38 -14.95 -2.00
N ASN A 169 23.28 -15.53 -2.51
CA ASN A 169 22.00 -15.74 -1.83
C ASN A 169 21.31 -14.45 -1.34
N SER A 170 21.86 -13.28 -1.57
CA SER A 170 21.28 -12.01 -1.15
C SER A 170 21.77 -10.84 -2.00
N TRP A 171 20.94 -9.85 -2.12
CA TRP A 171 21.33 -8.53 -2.62
C TRP A 171 20.62 -7.43 -1.85
N GLY A 172 21.19 -6.22 -1.89
CA GLY A 172 20.59 -5.02 -1.35
C GLY A 172 20.92 -3.81 -2.20
N GLY A 173 20.06 -2.81 -2.15
CA GLY A 173 20.27 -1.61 -2.94
C GLY A 173 19.36 -0.47 -2.54
N PHE A 174 19.62 0.69 -3.14
CA PHE A 174 18.81 1.89 -3.03
C PHE A 174 17.99 2.07 -4.31
N ALA A 175 16.74 2.48 -4.17
CA ALA A 175 15.87 2.77 -5.30
C ALA A 175 15.03 4.01 -5.02
N PRO A 176 15.17 5.08 -5.80
CA PRO A 176 14.22 6.18 -5.76
C PRO A 176 12.88 5.72 -6.36
N GLU A 177 11.80 6.15 -5.74
CA GLU A 177 10.44 6.01 -6.28
C GLU A 177 9.83 7.39 -6.38
N ILE A 178 9.34 7.76 -7.56
CA ILE A 178 8.62 9.00 -7.79
C ILE A 178 7.27 8.63 -8.38
N GLY A 179 6.20 9.26 -7.90
CA GLY A 179 4.88 8.98 -8.44
C GLY A 179 3.91 10.13 -8.29
N ILE A 180 2.85 10.05 -9.07
CA ILE A 180 1.77 11.02 -9.12
C ILE A 180 0.47 10.32 -8.78
N LEU A 181 -0.30 10.90 -7.87
CA LEU A 181 -1.67 10.53 -7.55
C LEU A 181 -2.59 11.64 -8.03
N LYS A 182 -3.60 11.28 -8.83
CA LYS A 182 -4.64 12.19 -9.28
C LYS A 182 -6.00 11.64 -8.92
N ASP A 183 -6.77 12.46 -8.23
CA ASP A 183 -8.15 12.15 -7.83
C ASP A 183 -9.12 12.84 -8.78
N PHE A 184 -10.05 12.08 -9.34
CA PHE A 184 -11.15 12.54 -10.19
C PHE A 184 -12.52 12.35 -9.49
N GLY A 185 -12.55 12.20 -8.17
CA GLY A 185 -13.73 11.90 -7.39
C GLY A 185 -14.03 10.39 -7.36
N ALA A 186 -14.77 9.89 -8.33
CA ALA A 186 -15.12 8.47 -8.41
C ALA A 186 -13.95 7.56 -8.85
N VAL A 187 -12.92 8.13 -9.48
CA VAL A 187 -11.76 7.40 -10.01
C VAL A 187 -10.48 8.08 -9.56
N ARG A 188 -9.53 7.28 -9.14
CA ARG A 188 -8.18 7.75 -8.80
C ARG A 188 -7.15 7.03 -9.65
N LEU A 189 -6.21 7.78 -10.21
CA LEU A 189 -5.09 7.27 -10.98
C LEU A 189 -3.80 7.40 -10.20
N HIS A 190 -2.96 6.38 -10.30
CA HIS A 190 -1.64 6.32 -9.71
C HIS A 190 -0.63 5.92 -10.78
N PHE A 191 0.44 6.71 -10.91
CA PHE A 191 1.58 6.47 -11.80
C PHE A 191 2.86 6.53 -10.97
N ASN A 192 3.74 5.54 -11.12
CA ASN A 192 5.04 5.47 -10.49
C ASN A 192 6.08 4.80 -11.40
#